data_d087f23f65bcf86eed1207dcfb55051d
#
_entry.id   d087f23f65bcf86eed1207dcfb55051d
#
_cell.length_a   1.000
_cell.length_b   1.000
_cell.length_c   1.000
_cell.angle_alpha   90.00
_cell.angle_beta   90.00
_cell.angle_gamma   90.00
#
_symmetry.space_group_name_H-M   'P 1'
#
loop_
_entity.id
_entity.type
_entity.pdbx_description
1 polymer ?
#
loop_
_entity_poly.entity_id
_entity_poly.type
_entity_poly.pdbx_seq_one_letter_code
_entity_poly.pdbx_strand_id
1 'polypeptide(L)'
;LTNGVGAGRRMRLVLIAGAAGFLVISQAIPGSFTADTLTFGLAYLYIVLLHLAAFVSQGGKHFARAILRVAPYNAGAAVLVIAAAFLDPAWKLAFFAAAASLFVITTVLRLEERFSINAPHFVERHGLVIMIVLGESVVAIGSGAVDRALDAETVAEIVLSLLLIATLWWSYFDRDDERAEHAMASTPPKARSRMAILYWYAHLVMICGVVLVAAGVKQAMAVGAAPVSAAAWMLAAGIAVYLLGDILFRWIIDARPLAMRALGAILAPVFAALGVVSGAAIELAALSVLVAVVLLSERRFLSGSHAR
;
A
#
# COMPACT_ATOMS: atom_id res chain seq x y z
N LEU A 1 12.22 13.61 11.03
CA LEU A 1 13.63 13.85 10.62
C LEU A 1 13.83 15.16 9.84
N THR A 2 12.82 16.05 9.77
CA THR A 2 12.91 17.31 9.00
C THR A 2 12.55 18.54 9.83
N ASN A 3 12.76 18.53 11.14
CA ASN A 3 12.64 19.72 11.94
C ASN A 3 13.94 20.53 11.85
N GLY A 4 13.94 21.52 10.94
CA GLY A 4 14.82 22.68 10.95
C GLY A 4 16.31 22.39 10.79
N VAL A 5 16.86 22.81 9.71
CA VAL A 5 18.21 22.88 9.17
C VAL A 5 18.35 21.92 7.99
N GLY A 6 18.62 22.49 6.84
CA GLY A 6 18.79 21.77 5.59
C GLY A 6 19.65 20.54 5.78
N ALA A 7 19.15 19.39 5.31
CA ALA A 7 19.82 18.11 5.45
C ALA A 7 21.28 18.24 5.06
N GLY A 8 22.19 18.06 6.01
CA GLY A 8 23.62 18.19 5.77
C GLY A 8 24.03 17.26 4.62
N ARG A 9 25.16 17.54 3.98
CA ARG A 9 25.66 16.75 2.84
C ARG A 9 25.62 15.24 3.09
N ARG A 10 25.89 14.81 4.34
CA ARG A 10 25.83 13.39 4.75
C ARG A 10 24.42 12.81 4.64
N MET A 11 23.37 13.55 5.06
CA MET A 11 21.99 13.09 4.96
C MET A 11 21.55 12.94 3.51
N ARG A 12 21.92 13.87 2.63
CA ARG A 12 21.62 13.76 1.20
C ARG A 12 22.25 12.50 0.58
N LEU A 13 23.51 12.19 0.95
CA LEU A 13 24.17 10.97 0.49
C LEU A 13 23.47 9.70 1.00
N VAL A 14 23.03 9.68 2.26
CA VAL A 14 22.26 8.55 2.82
C VAL A 14 20.92 8.38 2.09
N LEU A 15 20.22 9.47 1.77
CA LEU A 15 18.97 9.41 1.02
C LEU A 15 19.19 8.87 -0.41
N ILE A 16 20.24 9.33 -1.10
CA ILE A 16 20.61 8.83 -2.44
C ILE A 16 20.98 7.35 -2.38
N ALA A 17 21.79 6.96 -1.40
CA ALA A 17 22.17 5.56 -1.18
C ALA A 17 20.94 4.68 -0.88
N GLY A 18 19.99 5.20 -0.08
CA GLY A 18 18.72 4.54 0.19
C GLY A 18 17.87 4.38 -1.08
N ALA A 19 17.73 5.45 -1.87
CA ALA A 19 17.02 5.40 -3.14
C ALA A 19 17.62 4.36 -4.11
N ALA A 20 18.95 4.29 -4.22
CA ALA A 20 19.64 3.28 -5.02
C ALA A 20 19.34 1.84 -4.53
N GLY A 21 19.37 1.61 -3.21
CA GLY A 21 19.03 0.30 -2.64
C GLY A 21 17.58 -0.10 -2.91
N PHE A 22 16.63 0.82 -2.76
CA PHE A 22 15.22 0.56 -3.09
C PHE A 22 15.02 0.30 -4.58
N LEU A 23 15.75 0.98 -5.46
CA LEU A 23 15.72 0.72 -6.89
C LEU A 23 16.17 -0.71 -7.20
N VAL A 24 17.26 -1.18 -6.59
CA VAL A 24 17.74 -2.57 -6.75
C VAL A 24 16.69 -3.57 -6.22
N ILE A 25 16.10 -3.31 -5.04
CA ILE A 25 15.01 -4.15 -4.51
C ILE A 25 13.85 -4.22 -5.51
N SER A 26 13.40 -3.09 -6.05
CA SER A 26 12.27 -3.05 -6.97
C SER A 26 12.52 -3.86 -8.25
N GLN A 27 13.74 -3.85 -8.77
CA GLN A 27 14.12 -4.66 -9.93
C GLN A 27 14.20 -6.16 -9.60
N ALA A 28 14.54 -6.52 -8.36
CA ALA A 28 14.63 -7.91 -7.93
C ALA A 28 13.27 -8.53 -7.52
N ILE A 29 12.20 -7.73 -7.33
CA ILE A 29 10.89 -8.24 -6.92
C ILE A 29 10.33 -9.30 -7.88
N PRO A 30 10.32 -9.12 -9.23
CA PRO A 30 9.76 -10.12 -10.13
C PRO A 30 10.42 -11.48 -10.04
N GLY A 31 11.75 -11.51 -9.81
CA GLY A 31 12.55 -12.73 -9.67
C GLY A 31 12.81 -13.16 -8.21
N SER A 32 12.17 -12.52 -7.22
CA SER A 32 12.50 -12.73 -5.80
C SER A 32 12.29 -14.17 -5.30
N PHE A 33 11.38 -14.93 -5.91
CA PHE A 33 11.16 -16.36 -5.62
C PHE A 33 11.91 -17.29 -6.58
N THR A 34 12.69 -16.75 -7.52
CA THR A 34 13.39 -17.53 -8.54
C THR A 34 14.88 -17.18 -8.59
N ALA A 35 15.32 -16.47 -9.63
CA ALA A 35 16.73 -16.15 -9.87
C ALA A 35 17.26 -15.01 -8.99
N ASP A 36 16.42 -14.04 -8.62
CA ASP A 36 16.85 -12.80 -7.96
C ASP A 36 16.69 -12.83 -6.44
N THR A 37 16.40 -14.00 -5.84
CA THR A 37 16.21 -14.15 -4.38
C THR A 37 17.41 -13.60 -3.60
N LEU A 38 18.64 -13.91 -4.04
CA LEU A 38 19.85 -13.44 -3.37
C LEU A 38 20.03 -11.93 -3.52
N THR A 39 19.84 -11.39 -4.73
CA THR A 39 19.89 -9.94 -4.99
C THR A 39 18.89 -9.18 -4.14
N PHE A 40 17.65 -9.68 -4.07
CA PHE A 40 16.60 -9.10 -3.22
C PHE A 40 17.00 -9.12 -1.74
N GLY A 41 17.47 -10.27 -1.22
CA GLY A 41 17.89 -10.41 0.17
C GLY A 41 19.07 -9.52 0.55
N LEU A 42 20.09 -9.42 -0.31
CA LEU A 42 21.27 -8.56 -0.08
C LEU A 42 20.90 -7.08 -0.14
N ALA A 43 20.09 -6.66 -1.11
CA ALA A 43 19.63 -5.29 -1.21
C ALA A 43 18.72 -4.91 0.00
N TYR A 44 17.90 -5.84 0.48
CA TYR A 44 17.11 -5.65 1.68
C TYR A 44 18.01 -5.51 2.93
N LEU A 45 19.00 -6.37 3.11
CA LEU A 45 19.99 -6.24 4.19
C LEU A 45 20.73 -4.92 4.13
N TYR A 46 21.15 -4.49 2.93
CA TYR A 46 21.77 -3.18 2.71
C TYR A 46 20.89 -2.04 3.21
N ILE A 47 19.60 -2.03 2.88
CA ILE A 47 18.65 -1.01 3.36
C ILE A 47 18.51 -1.06 4.89
N VAL A 48 18.43 -2.25 5.48
CA VAL A 48 18.35 -2.42 6.95
C VAL A 48 19.60 -1.82 7.61
N LEU A 49 20.79 -2.12 7.11
CA LEU A 49 22.05 -1.60 7.66
C LEU A 49 22.19 -0.10 7.46
N LEU A 50 21.81 0.43 6.28
CA LEU A 50 21.83 1.86 5.98
C LEU A 50 20.90 2.64 6.93
N HIS A 51 19.68 2.15 7.15
CA HIS A 51 18.75 2.74 8.10
C HIS A 51 19.29 2.71 9.53
N LEU A 52 19.82 1.56 9.96
CA LEU A 52 20.41 1.42 11.28
C LEU A 52 21.55 2.42 11.49
N ALA A 53 22.48 2.52 10.54
CA ALA A 53 23.59 3.46 10.58
C ALA A 53 23.11 4.93 10.60
N ALA A 54 22.12 5.28 9.77
CA ALA A 54 21.56 6.62 9.73
C ALA A 54 20.93 7.03 11.06
N PHE A 55 20.16 6.14 11.67
CA PHE A 55 19.47 6.42 12.92
C PHE A 55 20.42 6.44 14.14
N VAL A 56 21.38 5.53 14.20
CA VAL A 56 22.39 5.52 15.28
C VAL A 56 23.26 6.76 15.22
N SER A 57 23.63 7.23 14.02
CA SER A 57 24.49 8.40 13.86
C SER A 57 23.81 9.74 14.14
N GLN A 58 22.48 9.84 14.02
CA GLN A 58 21.75 11.13 14.08
C GLN A 58 20.72 11.22 15.22
N GLY A 59 20.29 10.08 15.80
CA GLY A 59 19.12 10.01 16.66
C GLY A 59 19.37 10.26 18.15
N GLY A 60 20.59 10.47 18.62
CA GLY A 60 20.90 10.53 20.05
C GLY A 60 20.69 9.20 20.78
N LYS A 61 21.15 9.13 22.05
CA LYS A 61 21.18 7.87 22.83
C LYS A 61 19.82 7.18 23.03
N HIS A 62 18.75 7.95 23.14
CA HIS A 62 17.39 7.40 23.35
C HIS A 62 16.86 6.75 22.08
N PHE A 63 17.03 7.41 20.96
CA PHE A 63 16.58 6.94 19.63
C PHE A 63 17.40 5.73 19.18
N ALA A 64 18.72 5.75 19.39
CA ALA A 64 19.60 4.63 19.08
C ALA A 64 19.20 3.36 19.82
N ARG A 65 18.85 3.45 21.13
CA ARG A 65 18.37 2.29 21.88
C ARG A 65 17.06 1.71 21.35
N ALA A 66 16.11 2.54 20.96
CA ALA A 66 14.84 2.09 20.41
C ALA A 66 15.03 1.31 19.10
N ILE A 67 15.93 1.79 18.23
CA ILE A 67 16.23 1.14 16.95
C ILE A 67 17.04 -0.14 17.15
N LEU A 68 18.01 -0.15 18.05
CA LEU A 68 18.82 -1.34 18.33
C LEU A 68 17.98 -2.51 18.88
N ARG A 69 16.83 -2.25 19.51
CA ARG A 69 15.87 -3.31 19.91
C ARG A 69 15.19 -3.99 18.73
N VAL A 70 15.00 -3.27 17.62
CA VAL A 70 14.32 -3.79 16.41
C VAL A 70 15.30 -4.33 15.39
N ALA A 71 16.52 -3.83 15.41
CA ALA A 71 17.56 -4.21 14.46
C ALA A 71 17.75 -5.73 14.34
N PRO A 72 17.76 -6.55 15.42
CA PRO A 72 17.91 -8.00 15.30
C PRO A 72 16.78 -8.66 14.49
N TYR A 73 15.55 -8.18 14.60
CA TYR A 73 14.42 -8.74 13.87
C TYR A 73 14.48 -8.37 12.39
N ASN A 74 14.82 -7.11 12.07
CA ASN A 74 14.98 -6.67 10.69
C ASN A 74 16.18 -7.36 10.02
N ALA A 75 17.29 -7.50 10.74
CA ALA A 75 18.45 -8.24 10.24
C ALA A 75 18.12 -9.74 10.11
N GLY A 76 17.41 -10.33 11.07
CA GLY A 76 16.92 -11.70 11.00
C GLY A 76 16.01 -11.94 9.80
N ALA A 77 15.10 -11.03 9.49
CA ALA A 77 14.27 -11.10 8.30
C ALA A 77 15.12 -11.08 7.02
N ALA A 78 16.12 -10.19 6.93
CA ALA A 78 17.05 -10.16 5.79
C ALA A 78 17.86 -11.45 5.66
N VAL A 79 18.35 -12.01 6.78
CA VAL A 79 19.08 -13.28 6.79
C VAL A 79 18.19 -14.43 6.33
N LEU A 80 16.91 -14.49 6.75
CA LEU A 80 15.97 -15.52 6.27
C LEU A 80 15.76 -15.43 4.76
N VAL A 81 15.60 -14.23 4.21
CA VAL A 81 15.46 -14.04 2.76
C VAL A 81 16.73 -14.43 2.02
N ILE A 82 17.92 -14.08 2.53
CA ILE A 82 19.20 -14.51 1.94
C ILE A 82 19.34 -16.03 2.00
N ALA A 83 19.00 -16.66 3.13
CA ALA A 83 19.02 -18.11 3.26
C ALA A 83 18.08 -18.81 2.25
N ALA A 84 16.92 -18.21 1.98
CA ALA A 84 16.00 -18.72 0.97
C ALA A 84 16.62 -18.84 -0.44
N ALA A 85 17.64 -18.04 -0.75
CA ALA A 85 18.32 -18.09 -2.05
C ALA A 85 19.06 -19.41 -2.28
N PHE A 86 19.46 -20.09 -1.22
CA PHE A 86 20.24 -21.33 -1.25
C PHE A 86 19.37 -22.59 -1.02
N LEU A 87 18.05 -22.42 -0.97
CA LEU A 87 17.08 -23.49 -0.73
C LEU A 87 16.31 -23.86 -1.99
N ASP A 88 15.73 -25.04 -1.96
CA ASP A 88 14.79 -25.47 -2.97
C ASP A 88 13.61 -24.49 -3.09
N PRO A 89 13.10 -24.21 -4.31
CA PRO A 89 11.97 -23.30 -4.53
C PRO A 89 10.76 -23.54 -3.63
N ALA A 90 10.50 -24.79 -3.25
CA ALA A 90 9.40 -25.16 -2.37
C ALA A 90 9.48 -24.50 -0.97
N TRP A 91 10.68 -24.21 -0.47
CA TRP A 91 10.91 -23.60 0.83
C TRP A 91 10.95 -22.07 0.81
N LYS A 92 11.14 -21.45 -0.35
CA LYS A 92 11.31 -19.99 -0.46
C LYS A 92 10.13 -19.25 0.14
N LEU A 93 8.89 -19.65 -0.19
CA LEU A 93 7.68 -19.01 0.35
C LEU A 93 7.63 -19.09 1.88
N ALA A 94 8.00 -20.22 2.48
CA ALA A 94 8.02 -20.38 3.94
C ALA A 94 9.03 -19.44 4.61
N PHE A 95 10.22 -19.27 4.02
CA PHE A 95 11.24 -18.35 4.53
C PHE A 95 10.84 -16.89 4.39
N PHE A 96 10.22 -16.50 3.28
CA PHE A 96 9.64 -15.16 3.12
C PHE A 96 8.50 -14.90 4.11
N ALA A 97 7.63 -15.89 4.32
CA ALA A 97 6.56 -15.78 5.32
C ALA A 97 7.11 -15.67 6.74
N ALA A 98 8.17 -16.43 7.09
CA ALA A 98 8.85 -16.31 8.35
C ALA A 98 9.49 -14.92 8.52
N ALA A 99 10.16 -14.39 7.48
CA ALA A 99 10.71 -13.04 7.49
C ALA A 99 9.61 -11.99 7.69
N ALA A 100 8.48 -12.09 6.99
CA ALA A 100 7.33 -11.20 7.18
C ALA A 100 6.73 -11.31 8.60
N SER A 101 6.69 -12.51 9.18
CA SER A 101 6.20 -12.73 10.54
C SER A 101 7.04 -11.99 11.59
N LEU A 102 8.34 -11.80 11.37
CA LEU A 102 9.18 -11.01 12.27
C LEU A 102 8.73 -9.55 12.35
N PHE A 103 8.20 -8.96 11.28
CA PHE A 103 7.63 -7.60 11.32
C PHE A 103 6.35 -7.55 12.16
N VAL A 104 5.48 -8.54 12.02
CA VAL A 104 4.25 -8.64 12.83
C VAL A 104 4.61 -8.80 14.30
N ILE A 105 5.55 -9.67 14.63
CA ILE A 105 6.04 -9.89 16.00
C ILE A 105 6.60 -8.58 16.59
N THR A 106 7.48 -7.89 15.86
CA THR A 106 8.05 -6.61 16.34
C THR A 106 6.97 -5.57 16.56
N THR A 107 5.94 -5.54 15.73
CA THR A 107 4.81 -4.62 15.88
C THR A 107 4.03 -4.91 17.16
N VAL A 108 3.69 -6.18 17.40
CA VAL A 108 2.96 -6.59 18.61
C VAL A 108 3.76 -6.25 19.86
N LEU A 109 5.07 -6.52 19.86
CA LEU A 109 5.96 -6.21 20.98
C LEU A 109 6.08 -4.69 21.24
N ARG A 110 5.79 -3.85 20.26
CA ARG A 110 5.89 -2.39 20.34
C ARG A 110 4.58 -1.65 20.61
N LEU A 111 3.45 -2.35 20.66
CA LEU A 111 2.14 -1.73 20.90
C LEU A 111 2.09 -0.94 22.23
N GLU A 112 2.98 -1.19 23.17
CA GLU A 112 3.07 -0.50 24.45
C GLU A 112 4.10 0.66 24.47
N GLU A 113 4.93 0.79 23.43
CA GLU A 113 5.92 1.87 23.37
C GLU A 113 5.23 3.22 23.11
N ARG A 114 5.72 4.27 23.78
CA ARG A 114 5.21 5.64 23.59
C ARG A 114 6.07 6.35 22.56
N PHE A 115 5.47 6.72 21.45
CA PHE A 115 6.11 7.54 20.42
C PHE A 115 5.53 8.97 20.45
N SER A 116 6.40 9.96 20.31
CA SER A 116 5.97 11.31 20.02
C SER A 116 5.57 11.42 18.56
N ILE A 117 4.27 11.54 18.29
CA ILE A 117 3.71 11.61 16.94
C ILE A 117 3.13 13.00 16.73
N ASN A 118 3.63 13.70 15.73
CA ASN A 118 3.02 14.90 15.19
C ASN A 118 1.88 14.48 14.25
N ALA A 119 0.62 14.66 14.67
CA ALA A 119 -0.54 14.15 13.95
C ALA A 119 -0.66 14.68 12.52
N PRO A 120 -0.60 16.01 12.24
CA PRO A 120 -0.66 16.52 10.87
C PRO A 120 0.39 15.88 9.96
N HIS A 121 1.65 15.91 10.42
CA HIS A 121 2.76 15.37 9.64
C HIS A 121 2.68 13.85 9.41
N PHE A 122 2.14 13.11 10.37
CA PHE A 122 1.96 11.67 10.24
C PHE A 122 0.87 11.34 9.20
N VAL A 123 -0.28 12.01 9.27
CA VAL A 123 -1.40 11.83 8.32
C VAL A 123 -0.99 12.25 6.91
N GLU A 124 -0.40 13.44 6.77
CA GLU A 124 0.11 13.95 5.49
C GLU A 124 1.04 12.94 4.80
N ARG A 125 1.98 12.34 5.53
CA ARG A 125 2.92 11.37 4.94
C ARG A 125 2.23 10.11 4.43
N HIS A 126 1.21 9.63 5.10
CA HIS A 126 0.44 8.47 4.64
C HIS A 126 -0.42 8.82 3.42
N GLY A 127 -1.04 10.01 3.41
CA GLY A 127 -1.73 10.52 2.23
C GLY A 127 -0.81 10.65 1.01
N LEU A 128 0.43 11.15 1.20
CA LEU A 128 1.42 11.21 0.13
C LEU A 128 1.79 9.82 -0.41
N VAL A 129 1.90 8.80 0.44
CA VAL A 129 2.16 7.43 -0.03
C VAL A 129 1.00 6.89 -0.86
N ILE A 130 -0.25 7.08 -0.43
CA ILE A 130 -1.43 6.72 -1.24
C ILE A 130 -1.42 7.46 -2.58
N MET A 131 -1.10 8.76 -2.61
CA MET A 131 -1.00 9.55 -3.84
C MET A 131 0.06 8.98 -4.79
N ILE A 132 1.23 8.60 -4.29
CA ILE A 132 2.31 8.00 -5.08
C ILE A 132 1.86 6.67 -5.70
N VAL A 133 1.21 5.81 -4.92
CA VAL A 133 0.78 4.48 -5.39
C VAL A 133 -0.35 4.60 -6.43
N LEU A 134 -1.28 5.53 -6.24
CA LEU A 134 -2.31 5.84 -7.24
C LEU A 134 -1.69 6.42 -8.52
N GLY A 135 -0.66 7.29 -8.40
CA GLY A 135 0.10 7.80 -9.53
C GLY A 135 0.84 6.70 -10.29
N GLU A 136 1.44 5.74 -9.60
CA GLU A 136 2.07 4.57 -10.21
C GLU A 136 1.05 3.72 -10.99
N SER A 137 -0.20 3.64 -10.51
CA SER A 137 -1.28 2.97 -11.23
C SER A 137 -1.59 3.64 -12.57
N VAL A 138 -1.48 4.97 -12.66
CA VAL A 138 -1.63 5.70 -13.94
C VAL A 138 -0.48 5.37 -14.90
N VAL A 139 0.75 5.25 -14.39
CA VAL A 139 1.90 4.79 -15.19
C VAL A 139 1.67 3.34 -15.68
N ALA A 140 1.09 2.47 -14.84
CA ALA A 140 0.76 1.10 -15.22
C ALA A 140 -0.26 1.03 -16.37
N ILE A 141 -1.27 1.92 -16.38
CA ILE A 141 -2.22 2.06 -17.50
C ILE A 141 -1.46 2.36 -18.82
N GLY A 142 -0.61 3.39 -18.81
CA GLY A 142 0.18 3.77 -19.96
C GLY A 142 1.09 2.64 -20.46
N SER A 143 1.80 1.98 -19.54
CA SER A 143 2.71 0.88 -19.88
C SER A 143 2.00 -0.36 -20.42
N GLY A 144 0.75 -0.63 -19.98
CA GLY A 144 -0.06 -1.73 -20.50
C GLY A 144 -0.59 -1.48 -21.91
N ALA A 145 -0.76 -0.22 -22.31
CA ALA A 145 -1.31 0.17 -23.60
C ALA A 145 -0.26 0.42 -24.69
N VAL A 146 1.06 0.37 -24.38
CA VAL A 146 2.15 0.79 -25.30
C VAL A 146 2.10 0.09 -26.66
N ASP A 147 1.83 -1.21 -26.69
CA ASP A 147 1.88 -2.03 -27.90
C ASP A 147 0.49 -2.21 -28.55
N ARG A 148 -0.53 -1.48 -28.10
CA ARG A 148 -1.90 -1.56 -28.62
C ARG A 148 -2.19 -0.43 -29.60
N ALA A 149 -3.01 -0.73 -30.62
CA ALA A 149 -3.60 0.31 -31.43
C ALA A 149 -4.54 1.18 -30.56
N LEU A 150 -4.53 2.50 -30.81
CA LEU A 150 -5.45 3.42 -30.13
C LEU A 150 -6.83 3.40 -30.79
N ASP A 151 -7.47 2.24 -30.80
CA ASP A 151 -8.86 2.07 -31.22
C ASP A 151 -9.84 2.47 -30.09
N ALA A 152 -11.14 2.43 -30.38
CA ALA A 152 -12.17 2.84 -29.44
C ALA A 152 -12.19 1.97 -28.17
N GLU A 153 -11.87 0.69 -28.26
CA GLU A 153 -11.82 -0.24 -27.13
C GLU A 153 -10.66 0.10 -26.20
N THR A 154 -9.45 0.26 -26.76
CA THR A 154 -8.26 0.65 -25.99
C THR A 154 -8.44 2.00 -25.30
N VAL A 155 -9.01 2.98 -26.00
CA VAL A 155 -9.30 4.31 -25.41
C VAL A 155 -10.33 4.17 -24.29
N ALA A 156 -11.38 3.38 -24.47
CA ALA A 156 -12.37 3.14 -23.41
C ALA A 156 -11.73 2.50 -22.16
N GLU A 157 -10.89 1.48 -22.31
CA GLU A 157 -10.18 0.84 -21.22
C GLU A 157 -9.25 1.80 -20.47
N ILE A 158 -8.50 2.65 -21.19
CA ILE A 158 -7.66 3.68 -20.58
C ILE A 158 -8.50 4.65 -19.73
N VAL A 159 -9.59 5.17 -20.30
CA VAL A 159 -10.45 6.15 -19.60
C VAL A 159 -11.15 5.51 -18.40
N LEU A 160 -11.66 4.28 -18.55
CA LEU A 160 -12.33 3.57 -17.46
C LEU A 160 -11.34 3.19 -16.33
N SER A 161 -10.12 2.81 -16.69
CA SER A 161 -9.05 2.56 -15.69
C SER A 161 -8.71 3.83 -14.93
N LEU A 162 -8.56 4.97 -15.61
CA LEU A 162 -8.32 6.26 -14.97
C LEU A 162 -9.51 6.65 -14.06
N LEU A 163 -10.74 6.42 -14.51
CA LEU A 163 -11.94 6.67 -13.73
C LEU A 163 -11.97 5.81 -12.46
N LEU A 164 -11.60 4.53 -12.56
CA LEU A 164 -11.50 3.63 -11.40
C LEU A 164 -10.47 4.17 -10.39
N ILE A 165 -9.27 4.52 -10.84
CA ILE A 165 -8.23 5.11 -9.97
C ILE A 165 -8.73 6.42 -9.34
N ALA A 166 -9.43 7.27 -10.09
CA ALA A 166 -10.00 8.50 -9.57
C ALA A 166 -11.07 8.25 -8.48
N THR A 167 -11.88 7.18 -8.59
CA THR A 167 -12.84 6.82 -7.53
C THR A 167 -12.13 6.34 -6.26
N LEU A 168 -11.00 5.61 -6.37
CA LEU A 168 -10.18 5.23 -5.22
C LEU A 168 -9.54 6.45 -4.56
N TRP A 169 -9.00 7.36 -5.36
CA TRP A 169 -8.49 8.65 -4.88
C TRP A 169 -9.56 9.41 -4.11
N TRP A 170 -10.76 9.52 -4.68
CA TRP A 170 -11.88 10.22 -4.04
C TRP A 170 -12.30 9.56 -2.73
N SER A 171 -12.30 8.22 -2.65
CA SER A 171 -12.68 7.51 -1.43
C SER A 171 -11.79 7.84 -0.23
N TYR A 172 -10.51 8.16 -0.48
CA TYR A 172 -9.55 8.50 0.56
C TYR A 172 -9.53 10.01 0.88
N PHE A 173 -9.55 10.88 -0.15
CA PHE A 173 -9.35 12.33 0.01
C PHE A 173 -10.66 13.13 0.17
N ASP A 174 -11.81 12.49 0.30
CA ASP A 174 -13.11 13.17 0.49
C ASP A 174 -13.38 13.62 1.94
N ARG A 175 -12.38 13.94 2.75
CA ARG A 175 -12.39 14.39 4.16
C ARG A 175 -11.85 13.37 5.17
N ASP A 176 -11.47 12.18 4.77
CA ASP A 176 -11.02 11.17 5.72
C ASP A 176 -9.60 11.47 6.24
N ASP A 177 -8.80 12.21 5.48
CA ASP A 177 -7.51 12.78 5.89
C ASP A 177 -7.68 13.84 7.00
N GLU A 178 -8.60 14.80 6.85
CA GLU A 178 -8.91 15.81 7.88
C GLU A 178 -9.44 15.16 9.16
N ARG A 179 -10.34 14.16 9.02
CA ARG A 179 -10.88 13.38 10.16
C ARG A 179 -9.79 12.61 10.87
N ALA A 180 -8.87 12.01 10.12
CA ALA A 180 -7.74 11.26 10.67
C ALA A 180 -6.79 12.16 11.48
N GLU A 181 -6.49 13.37 10.97
CA GLU A 181 -5.69 14.35 11.68
C GLU A 181 -6.35 14.73 13.01
N HIS A 182 -7.62 15.07 12.98
CA HIS A 182 -8.38 15.44 14.17
C HIS A 182 -8.46 14.28 15.18
N ALA A 183 -8.78 13.07 14.73
CA ALA A 183 -8.86 11.88 15.57
C ALA A 183 -7.52 11.56 16.22
N MET A 184 -6.42 11.67 15.46
CA MET A 184 -5.08 11.41 15.99
C MET A 184 -4.60 12.50 16.94
N ALA A 185 -4.92 13.79 16.67
CA ALA A 185 -4.56 14.90 17.53
C ALA A 185 -5.30 14.85 18.89
N SER A 186 -6.57 14.46 18.89
CA SER A 186 -7.40 14.34 20.09
C SER A 186 -7.12 13.10 20.93
N THR A 187 -6.45 12.08 20.37
CA THR A 187 -6.17 10.83 21.05
C THR A 187 -5.03 10.99 22.08
N PRO A 188 -5.16 10.47 23.33
CA PRO A 188 -4.10 10.51 24.32
C PRO A 188 -2.80 9.87 23.87
N PRO A 189 -1.60 10.33 24.31
CA PRO A 189 -0.31 9.89 23.78
C PRO A 189 -0.08 8.36 23.76
N LYS A 190 -0.53 7.64 24.80
CA LYS A 190 -0.40 6.17 24.87
C LYS A 190 -1.27 5.48 23.80
N ALA A 191 -2.52 5.89 23.68
CA ALA A 191 -3.46 5.35 22.70
C ALA A 191 -3.07 5.78 21.26
N ARG A 192 -2.52 6.99 21.10
CA ARG A 192 -2.04 7.51 19.82
C ARG A 192 -0.95 6.64 19.19
N SER A 193 -0.01 6.14 19.98
CA SER A 193 1.03 5.24 19.46
C SER A 193 0.45 3.95 18.91
N ARG A 194 -0.52 3.35 19.61
CA ARG A 194 -1.24 2.17 19.12
C ARG A 194 -2.07 2.47 17.87
N MET A 195 -2.78 3.60 17.88
CA MET A 195 -3.56 4.07 16.74
C MET A 195 -2.67 4.25 15.51
N ALA A 196 -1.48 4.84 15.65
CA ALA A 196 -0.54 5.03 14.54
C ALA A 196 -0.04 3.71 13.93
N ILE A 197 0.18 2.69 14.75
CA ILE A 197 0.58 1.37 14.26
C ILE A 197 -0.56 0.73 13.45
N LEU A 198 -1.79 0.75 13.97
CA LEU A 198 -2.96 0.21 13.26
C LEU A 198 -3.24 1.00 11.97
N TYR A 199 -3.09 2.32 12.03
CA TYR A 199 -3.21 3.24 10.89
C TYR A 199 -2.23 2.87 9.76
N TRP A 200 -0.98 2.59 10.12
CA TRP A 200 0.03 2.15 9.17
C TRP A 200 -0.36 0.82 8.48
N TYR A 201 -0.87 -0.18 9.24
CA TYR A 201 -1.32 -1.45 8.67
C TYR A 201 -2.55 -1.28 7.76
N ALA A 202 -3.49 -0.42 8.12
CA ALA A 202 -4.65 -0.12 7.27
C ALA A 202 -4.20 0.43 5.91
N HIS A 203 -3.21 1.36 5.92
CA HIS A 203 -2.64 1.90 4.69
C HIS A 203 -1.87 0.85 3.89
N LEU A 204 -1.15 -0.05 4.54
CA LEU A 204 -0.48 -1.16 3.86
C LEU A 204 -1.48 -2.04 3.11
N VAL A 205 -2.62 -2.36 3.72
CA VAL A 205 -3.69 -3.14 3.06
C VAL A 205 -4.27 -2.36 1.87
N MET A 206 -4.55 -1.06 2.02
CA MET A 206 -5.02 -0.22 0.88
C MET A 206 -4.01 -0.20 -0.26
N ILE A 207 -2.72 -0.03 0.04
CA ILE A 207 -1.64 -0.04 -0.95
C ILE A 207 -1.60 -1.38 -1.70
N CYS A 208 -1.71 -2.51 -1.00
CA CYS A 208 -1.80 -3.83 -1.64
C CYS A 208 -3.00 -3.91 -2.59
N GLY A 209 -4.15 -3.35 -2.21
CA GLY A 209 -5.32 -3.26 -3.08
C GLY A 209 -5.05 -2.46 -4.35
N VAL A 210 -4.46 -1.26 -4.24
CA VAL A 210 -4.12 -0.41 -5.39
C VAL A 210 -3.11 -1.10 -6.31
N VAL A 211 -2.08 -1.77 -5.76
CA VAL A 211 -1.08 -2.50 -6.54
C VAL A 211 -1.73 -3.66 -7.31
N LEU A 212 -2.68 -4.38 -6.70
CA LEU A 212 -3.44 -5.43 -7.39
C LEU A 212 -4.28 -4.87 -8.53
N VAL A 213 -4.96 -3.72 -8.32
CA VAL A 213 -5.70 -3.03 -9.40
C VAL A 213 -4.76 -2.63 -10.52
N ALA A 214 -3.60 -2.01 -10.22
CA ALA A 214 -2.62 -1.60 -11.22
C ALA A 214 -2.09 -2.80 -12.03
N ALA A 215 -1.79 -3.91 -11.35
CA ALA A 215 -1.36 -5.15 -12.00
C ALA A 215 -2.47 -5.74 -12.90
N GLY A 216 -3.71 -5.74 -12.43
CA GLY A 216 -4.88 -6.18 -13.19
C GLY A 216 -5.11 -5.35 -14.45
N VAL A 217 -5.05 -4.01 -14.33
CA VAL A 217 -5.16 -3.09 -15.48
C VAL A 217 -4.04 -3.35 -16.50
N LYS A 218 -2.79 -3.38 -16.03
CA LYS A 218 -1.64 -3.64 -16.91
C LYS A 218 -1.78 -4.96 -17.64
N GLN A 219 -2.22 -6.01 -16.96
CA GLN A 219 -2.37 -7.35 -17.55
C GLN A 219 -3.56 -7.42 -18.50
N ALA A 220 -4.68 -6.75 -18.20
CA ALA A 220 -5.84 -6.68 -19.09
C ALA A 220 -5.51 -5.99 -20.42
N MET A 221 -4.63 -4.97 -20.38
CA MET A 221 -4.22 -4.20 -21.57
C MET A 221 -3.07 -4.82 -22.35
N ALA A 222 -2.28 -5.75 -21.76
CA ALA A 222 -1.12 -6.30 -22.43
C ALA A 222 -1.51 -7.22 -23.60
N VAL A 223 -0.90 -7.01 -24.78
CA VAL A 223 -1.10 -7.86 -25.96
C VAL A 223 -0.55 -9.27 -25.72
N GLY A 224 -1.33 -10.30 -26.00
CA GLY A 224 -0.91 -11.69 -25.80
C GLY A 224 -0.76 -12.10 -24.32
N ALA A 225 -1.35 -11.34 -23.41
CA ALA A 225 -1.31 -11.60 -21.98
C ALA A 225 -1.98 -12.92 -21.58
N ALA A 226 -1.63 -13.35 -20.38
CA ALA A 226 -2.20 -14.50 -19.67
C ALA A 226 -3.76 -14.49 -19.65
N PRO A 227 -4.42 -15.60 -19.27
CA PRO A 227 -5.87 -15.72 -19.34
C PRO A 227 -6.59 -14.49 -18.79
N VAL A 228 -7.56 -13.97 -19.50
CA VAL A 228 -8.43 -12.83 -19.13
C VAL A 228 -8.93 -12.99 -17.68
N SER A 229 -9.12 -14.21 -17.21
CA SER A 229 -9.53 -14.52 -15.85
C SER A 229 -8.55 -14.02 -14.77
N ALA A 230 -7.23 -14.05 -15.00
CA ALA A 230 -6.26 -13.61 -14.01
C ALA A 230 -6.33 -12.07 -13.82
N ALA A 231 -6.40 -11.32 -14.92
CA ALA A 231 -6.55 -9.87 -14.89
C ALA A 231 -7.86 -9.44 -14.18
N ALA A 232 -8.97 -10.10 -14.52
CA ALA A 232 -10.27 -9.84 -13.92
C ALA A 232 -10.26 -10.08 -12.40
N TRP A 233 -9.71 -11.21 -11.96
CA TRP A 233 -9.59 -11.47 -10.52
C TRP A 233 -8.66 -10.47 -9.81
N MET A 234 -7.59 -10.02 -10.44
CA MET A 234 -6.71 -8.99 -9.86
C MET A 234 -7.42 -7.66 -9.68
N LEU A 235 -8.22 -7.22 -10.68
CA LEU A 235 -9.01 -6.00 -10.60
C LEU A 235 -10.03 -6.06 -9.45
N ALA A 236 -10.87 -7.09 -9.46
CA ALA A 236 -11.94 -7.24 -8.49
C ALA A 236 -11.41 -7.48 -7.06
N ALA A 237 -10.41 -8.34 -6.89
CA ALA A 237 -9.75 -8.56 -5.61
C ALA A 237 -9.02 -7.31 -5.12
N GLY A 238 -8.39 -6.55 -6.02
CA GLY A 238 -7.74 -5.29 -5.68
C GLY A 238 -8.71 -4.27 -5.09
N ILE A 239 -9.90 -4.11 -5.67
CA ILE A 239 -10.96 -3.25 -5.13
C ILE A 239 -11.45 -3.76 -3.77
N ALA A 240 -11.66 -5.08 -3.62
CA ALA A 240 -12.07 -5.65 -2.34
C ALA A 240 -11.03 -5.41 -1.24
N VAL A 241 -9.75 -5.66 -1.52
CA VAL A 241 -8.64 -5.46 -0.58
C VAL A 241 -8.49 -3.97 -0.24
N TYR A 242 -8.59 -3.08 -1.23
CA TYR A 242 -8.55 -1.64 -0.98
C TYR A 242 -9.68 -1.21 -0.02
N LEU A 243 -10.92 -1.61 -0.30
CA LEU A 243 -12.07 -1.27 0.54
C LEU A 243 -11.97 -1.89 1.95
N LEU A 244 -11.40 -3.08 2.11
CA LEU A 244 -11.12 -3.67 3.42
C LEU A 244 -10.09 -2.84 4.22
N GLY A 245 -9.02 -2.42 3.57
CA GLY A 245 -8.03 -1.52 4.19
C GLY A 245 -8.63 -0.18 4.59
N ASP A 246 -9.48 0.37 3.74
CA ASP A 246 -10.19 1.61 3.96
C ASP A 246 -11.25 1.52 5.09
N ILE A 247 -11.96 0.39 5.20
CA ILE A 247 -12.83 0.09 6.34
C ILE A 247 -12.02 0.06 7.64
N LEU A 248 -10.87 -0.62 7.64
CA LEU A 248 -9.99 -0.68 8.79
C LEU A 248 -9.47 0.72 9.16
N PHE A 249 -9.05 1.52 8.18
CA PHE A 249 -8.63 2.90 8.36
C PHE A 249 -9.73 3.74 9.01
N ARG A 250 -10.93 3.72 8.45
CA ARG A 250 -12.09 4.47 8.97
C ARG A 250 -12.53 4.00 10.35
N TRP A 251 -12.43 2.70 10.61
CA TRP A 251 -12.70 2.15 11.94
C TRP A 251 -11.72 2.70 12.99
N ILE A 252 -10.45 2.84 12.64
CA ILE A 252 -9.39 3.36 13.52
C ILE A 252 -9.63 4.84 13.88
N ILE A 253 -10.10 5.64 12.91
CA ILE A 253 -10.38 7.08 13.11
C ILE A 253 -11.82 7.36 13.55
N ASP A 254 -12.60 6.32 13.82
CA ASP A 254 -14.04 6.36 14.17
C ASP A 254 -14.93 7.07 13.12
N ALA A 255 -14.56 6.97 11.85
CA ALA A 255 -15.37 7.50 10.76
C ALA A 255 -16.46 6.50 10.33
N ARG A 256 -17.71 6.88 10.44
CA ARG A 256 -18.89 6.06 10.11
C ARG A 256 -19.71 6.72 8.99
N PRO A 257 -20.54 5.96 8.25
CA PRO A 257 -20.80 4.51 8.31
C PRO A 257 -19.76 3.65 7.60
N LEU A 258 -19.65 2.35 7.93
CA LEU A 258 -18.76 1.38 7.29
C LEU A 258 -19.50 0.38 6.40
N ALA A 259 -20.84 0.28 6.57
CA ALA A 259 -21.64 -0.78 5.95
C ALA A 259 -21.59 -0.76 4.42
N MET A 260 -21.63 0.43 3.79
CA MET A 260 -21.61 0.55 2.33
C MET A 260 -20.28 0.11 1.75
N ARG A 261 -19.15 0.45 2.41
CA ARG A 261 -17.80 -0.01 2.00
C ARG A 261 -17.66 -1.52 2.19
N ALA A 262 -18.21 -2.09 3.28
CA ALA A 262 -18.23 -3.53 3.50
C ALA A 262 -19.04 -4.26 2.42
N LEU A 263 -20.21 -3.74 2.06
CA LEU A 263 -21.00 -4.27 0.96
C LEU A 263 -20.23 -4.20 -0.37
N GLY A 264 -19.58 -3.07 -0.65
CA GLY A 264 -18.71 -2.91 -1.84
C GLY A 264 -17.57 -3.92 -1.89
N ALA A 265 -16.89 -4.14 -0.75
CA ALA A 265 -15.80 -5.12 -0.66
C ALA A 265 -16.28 -6.56 -0.90
N ILE A 266 -17.48 -6.92 -0.42
CA ILE A 266 -18.07 -8.25 -0.63
C ILE A 266 -18.53 -8.42 -2.08
N LEU A 267 -19.08 -7.38 -2.70
CA LEU A 267 -19.60 -7.44 -4.06
C LEU A 267 -18.50 -7.36 -5.13
N ALA A 268 -17.37 -6.68 -4.87
CA ALA A 268 -16.33 -6.49 -5.86
C ALA A 268 -15.85 -7.81 -6.53
N PRO A 269 -15.60 -8.92 -5.81
CA PRO A 269 -15.20 -10.18 -6.44
C PRO A 269 -16.22 -10.77 -7.42
N VAL A 270 -17.51 -10.44 -7.27
CA VAL A 270 -18.55 -10.91 -8.19
C VAL A 270 -18.37 -10.31 -9.58
N PHE A 271 -17.82 -9.11 -9.66
CA PHE A 271 -17.57 -8.42 -10.94
C PHE A 271 -16.42 -9.03 -11.74
N ALA A 272 -15.55 -9.84 -11.14
CA ALA A 272 -14.57 -10.62 -11.89
C ALA A 272 -15.23 -11.52 -12.95
N ALA A 273 -16.42 -12.06 -12.65
CA ALA A 273 -17.18 -12.86 -13.62
C ALA A 273 -17.57 -12.04 -14.87
N LEU A 274 -17.87 -10.76 -14.72
CA LEU A 274 -18.13 -9.86 -15.85
C LEU A 274 -16.87 -9.67 -16.69
N GLY A 275 -15.71 -9.48 -16.06
CA GLY A 275 -14.44 -9.35 -16.76
C GLY A 275 -14.09 -10.59 -17.59
N VAL A 276 -14.32 -11.78 -17.02
CA VAL A 276 -14.08 -13.05 -17.70
C VAL A 276 -15.01 -13.25 -18.89
N VAL A 277 -16.29 -12.86 -18.78
CA VAL A 277 -17.31 -13.12 -19.82
C VAL A 277 -17.39 -12.01 -20.84
N SER A 278 -17.25 -10.75 -20.42
CA SER A 278 -17.58 -9.57 -21.22
C SER A 278 -16.38 -8.64 -21.49
N GLY A 279 -15.20 -8.97 -20.96
CA GLY A 279 -13.97 -8.20 -21.18
C GLY A 279 -13.71 -7.10 -20.15
N ALA A 280 -12.49 -6.58 -20.18
CA ALA A 280 -11.95 -5.66 -19.19
C ALA A 280 -12.71 -4.32 -19.12
N ALA A 281 -13.13 -3.76 -20.24
CA ALA A 281 -13.85 -2.48 -20.28
C ALA A 281 -15.15 -2.53 -19.45
N ILE A 282 -15.91 -3.63 -19.56
CA ILE A 282 -17.18 -3.79 -18.83
C ILE A 282 -16.91 -3.98 -17.33
N GLU A 283 -15.89 -4.74 -16.95
CA GLU A 283 -15.48 -4.90 -15.57
C GLU A 283 -15.02 -3.59 -14.94
N LEU A 284 -14.15 -2.84 -15.61
CA LEU A 284 -13.66 -1.54 -15.16
C LEU A 284 -14.80 -0.55 -14.95
N ALA A 285 -15.76 -0.51 -15.90
CA ALA A 285 -16.96 0.32 -15.76
C ALA A 285 -17.80 -0.11 -14.55
N ALA A 286 -18.05 -1.40 -14.38
CA ALA A 286 -18.86 -1.95 -13.30
C ALA A 286 -18.21 -1.72 -11.93
N LEU A 287 -16.90 -1.92 -11.78
CA LEU A 287 -16.16 -1.65 -10.55
C LEU A 287 -16.12 -0.15 -10.23
N SER A 288 -15.96 0.72 -11.25
CA SER A 288 -16.03 2.17 -11.06
C SER A 288 -17.40 2.62 -10.57
N VAL A 289 -18.47 2.08 -11.16
CA VAL A 289 -19.85 2.33 -10.71
C VAL A 289 -20.06 1.81 -9.29
N LEU A 290 -19.59 0.61 -8.95
CA LEU A 290 -19.68 0.05 -7.61
C LEU A 290 -19.07 1.00 -6.57
N VAL A 291 -17.84 1.45 -6.77
CA VAL A 291 -17.15 2.35 -5.84
C VAL A 291 -17.88 3.69 -5.77
N ALA A 292 -18.29 4.26 -6.91
CA ALA A 292 -19.04 5.51 -6.95
C ALA A 292 -20.38 5.41 -6.19
N VAL A 293 -21.12 4.31 -6.34
CA VAL A 293 -22.38 4.06 -5.61
C VAL A 293 -22.12 3.95 -4.11
N VAL A 294 -21.06 3.28 -3.69
CA VAL A 294 -20.66 3.21 -2.27
C VAL A 294 -20.46 4.62 -1.72
N LEU A 295 -19.67 5.46 -2.39
CA LEU A 295 -19.37 6.82 -1.94
C LEU A 295 -20.61 7.73 -1.91
N LEU A 296 -21.44 7.68 -2.94
CA LEU A 296 -22.66 8.50 -3.02
C LEU A 296 -23.69 8.09 -1.97
N SER A 297 -23.81 6.79 -1.69
CA SER A 297 -24.72 6.26 -0.66
C SER A 297 -24.31 6.73 0.74
N GLU A 298 -23.01 6.76 1.04
CA GLU A 298 -22.49 7.29 2.31
C GLU A 298 -22.83 8.78 2.49
N ARG A 299 -22.66 9.59 1.46
CA ARG A 299 -22.99 11.02 1.50
C ARG A 299 -24.45 11.26 1.80
N ARG A 300 -25.36 10.51 1.19
CA ARG A 300 -26.81 10.61 1.44
C ARG A 300 -27.17 10.22 2.87
N PHE A 301 -26.53 9.19 3.41
CA PHE A 301 -26.76 8.77 4.79
C PHE A 301 -26.33 9.85 5.79
N LEU A 302 -25.19 10.49 5.58
CA LEU A 302 -24.68 11.56 6.44
C LEU A 302 -25.54 12.83 6.36
N SER A 303 -26.02 13.23 5.18
CA SER A 303 -26.91 14.39 5.02
C SER A 303 -28.28 14.18 5.65
N GLY A 304 -28.82 12.96 5.62
CA GLY A 304 -30.10 12.63 6.26
C GLY A 304 -30.06 12.58 7.79
N SER A 305 -28.87 12.33 8.39
CA SER A 305 -28.70 12.31 9.84
C SER A 305 -28.59 13.69 10.48
N HIS A 306 -28.25 14.73 9.72
CA HIS A 306 -28.20 16.12 10.18
C HIS A 306 -29.54 16.86 10.04
N ALA A 307 -30.51 16.25 9.35
CA ALA A 307 -31.83 16.82 9.14
C ALA A 307 -32.89 16.29 10.13
N ARG A 308 -32.48 15.45 11.07
CA ARG A 308 -33.34 14.96 12.18
C ARG A 308 -32.77 15.41 13.52
#